data_ebe669f82795e02968a7a404ec0df273
#
_entry.id   ebe669f82795e02968a7a404ec0df273
#
_cell.length_a   1.000
_cell.length_b   1.000
_cell.length_c   1.000
_cell.angle_alpha   90.00
_cell.angle_beta   90.00
_cell.angle_gamma   90.00
#
_symmetry.space_group_name_H-M   'P 1'
#
loop_
_entity.id
_entity.type
_entity.pdbx_description
1 polymer ?
#
loop_
_entity_poly.entity_id
_entity_poly.type
_entity_poly.pdbx_seq_one_letter_code
_entity_poly.pdbx_strand_id
1 'polypeptide(L)'
;INVVRTGCADYINIKLMKSGIIEAMDIAAIARSANIKLMVGCMLESKLALGCAVHMVAGMGCFSHVDLDPHSEPEKEPFAGGPDYSAPFYTLSPDLPGIGCTRK
;
A
#
# COMPACT_ATOMS: atom_id res chain seq x y z
N ILE A 1 3.03 -18.94 -0.73
CA ILE A 1 3.95 -20.08 -0.98
C ILE A 1 3.54 -20.88 -2.22
N ASN A 2 2.25 -21.19 -2.42
CA ASN A 2 1.84 -21.99 -3.58
C ASN A 2 2.19 -21.32 -4.92
N VAL A 3 2.01 -20.01 -5.05
CA VAL A 3 2.41 -19.25 -6.26
C VAL A 3 3.90 -19.44 -6.55
N VAL A 4 4.74 -19.35 -5.52
CA VAL A 4 6.20 -19.56 -5.67
C VAL A 4 6.51 -20.99 -6.12
N ARG A 5 5.86 -21.99 -5.51
CA ARG A 5 6.10 -23.40 -5.82
C ARG A 5 5.68 -23.79 -7.24
N THR A 6 4.63 -23.17 -7.74
CA THR A 6 4.06 -23.48 -9.07
C THR A 6 4.65 -22.62 -10.19
N GLY A 7 5.31 -21.52 -9.84
CA GLY A 7 5.85 -20.58 -10.84
C GLY A 7 4.78 -19.97 -11.73
N CYS A 8 3.54 -19.81 -11.23
CA CYS A 8 2.39 -19.42 -12.04
C CYS A 8 2.17 -17.91 -12.18
N ALA A 9 3.05 -17.08 -11.61
CA ALA A 9 2.92 -15.62 -11.68
C ALA A 9 4.28 -14.93 -11.66
N ASP A 10 4.41 -13.88 -12.46
CA ASP A 10 5.56 -12.98 -12.50
C ASP A 10 5.44 -11.84 -11.49
N TYR A 11 4.20 -11.53 -11.10
CA TYR A 11 3.85 -10.45 -10.17
C TYR A 11 2.88 -10.93 -9.11
N ILE A 12 3.03 -10.39 -7.90
CA ILE A 12 2.02 -10.47 -6.83
C ILE A 12 1.51 -9.07 -6.54
N ASN A 13 0.19 -8.88 -6.67
CA ASN A 13 -0.48 -7.65 -6.29
C ASN A 13 -0.98 -7.75 -4.85
N ILE A 14 -0.40 -6.95 -3.97
CA ILE A 14 -0.77 -6.87 -2.55
C ILE A 14 -1.83 -5.78 -2.37
N LYS A 15 -2.89 -6.10 -1.66
CA LYS A 15 -3.91 -5.13 -1.20
C LYS A 15 -4.08 -5.28 0.30
N LEU A 16 -3.78 -4.23 1.07
CA LEU A 16 -3.80 -4.27 2.53
C LEU A 16 -5.16 -4.65 3.10
N MET A 17 -6.25 -4.27 2.43
CA MET A 17 -7.60 -4.65 2.85
C MET A 17 -7.83 -6.17 2.85
N LYS A 18 -7.04 -6.95 2.10
CA LYS A 18 -7.16 -8.42 2.04
C LYS A 18 -6.28 -9.12 3.06
N SER A 19 -5.04 -8.68 3.20
CA SER A 19 -4.03 -9.37 4.01
C SER A 19 -3.78 -8.69 5.37
N GLY A 20 -4.04 -7.41 5.49
CA GLY A 20 -3.50 -6.61 6.57
C GLY A 20 -2.01 -6.29 6.34
N ILE A 21 -1.42 -5.52 7.26
CA ILE A 21 -0.06 -5.00 7.11
C ILE A 21 0.99 -6.09 7.32
N ILE A 22 0.84 -6.89 8.37
CA ILE A 22 1.85 -7.89 8.75
C ILE A 22 2.00 -8.95 7.67
N GLU A 23 0.89 -9.57 7.25
CA GLU A 23 0.93 -10.56 6.18
C GLU A 23 1.39 -9.97 4.84
N ALA A 24 1.07 -8.70 4.56
CA ALA A 24 1.57 -8.01 3.38
C ALA A 24 3.10 -7.93 3.37
N MET A 25 3.71 -7.64 4.52
CA MET A 25 5.16 -7.62 4.67
C MET A 25 5.77 -9.01 4.49
N ASP A 26 5.14 -10.04 5.03
CA ASP A 26 5.57 -11.43 4.86
C ASP A 26 5.47 -11.88 3.39
N ILE A 27 4.36 -11.54 2.72
CA ILE A 27 4.18 -11.80 1.29
C ILE A 27 5.28 -11.12 0.47
N ALA A 28 5.58 -9.86 0.79
CA ALA A 28 6.61 -9.11 0.10
C ALA A 28 8.01 -9.72 0.32
N ALA A 29 8.32 -10.17 1.53
CA ALA A 29 9.60 -10.83 1.83
C ALA A 29 9.74 -12.16 1.05
N ILE A 30 8.69 -12.98 1.02
CA ILE A 30 8.67 -14.25 0.27
C ILE A 30 8.81 -14.00 -1.23
N ALA A 31 8.05 -13.06 -1.79
CA ALA A 31 8.10 -12.72 -3.21
C ALA A 31 9.49 -12.25 -3.64
N ARG A 32 10.11 -11.37 -2.86
CA ARG A 32 11.50 -10.91 -3.10
C ARG A 32 12.49 -12.06 -3.09
N SER A 33 12.40 -12.96 -2.11
CA SER A 33 13.27 -14.12 -2.00
C SER A 33 13.11 -15.09 -3.19
N ALA A 34 11.92 -15.12 -3.79
CA ALA A 34 11.60 -15.95 -4.96
C ALA A 34 11.79 -15.20 -6.29
N ASN A 35 12.31 -13.98 -6.27
CA ASN A 35 12.48 -13.12 -7.46
C ASN A 35 11.16 -12.87 -8.21
N ILE A 36 10.03 -12.82 -7.48
CA ILE A 36 8.72 -12.42 -8.01
C ILE A 36 8.54 -10.93 -7.77
N LYS A 37 8.13 -10.21 -8.79
CA LYS A 37 7.91 -8.76 -8.70
C LYS A 37 6.66 -8.43 -7.89
N LEU A 38 6.65 -7.25 -7.30
CA LEU A 38 5.57 -6.79 -6.44
C LEU A 38 4.86 -5.58 -7.03
N MET A 39 3.56 -5.61 -6.91
CA MET A 39 2.66 -4.49 -7.10
C MET A 39 1.87 -4.28 -5.81
N VAL A 40 1.54 -3.04 -5.49
CA VAL A 40 0.52 -2.72 -4.49
C VAL A 40 -0.67 -2.10 -5.17
N GLY A 41 -1.87 -2.54 -4.79
CA GLY A 41 -3.13 -1.94 -5.21
C GLY A 41 -4.00 -1.61 -4.00
N CYS A 42 -5.14 -0.97 -4.25
CA CYS A 42 -6.14 -0.69 -3.23
C CYS A 42 -7.52 -1.21 -3.64
N MET A 43 -8.44 -1.11 -2.71
CA MET A 43 -9.89 -1.14 -2.92
C MET A 43 -10.40 0.28 -2.71
N LEU A 44 -11.70 0.49 -2.53
CA LEU A 44 -12.23 1.75 -2.03
C LEU A 44 -11.88 1.85 -0.54
N GLU A 45 -10.81 2.54 -0.23
CA GLU A 45 -10.21 2.57 1.11
C GLU A 45 -10.15 4.00 1.65
N SER A 46 -10.19 4.12 2.99
CA SER A 46 -10.03 5.40 3.67
C SER A 46 -8.61 5.97 3.50
N LYS A 47 -8.45 7.26 3.76
CA LYS A 47 -7.12 7.90 3.81
C LYS A 47 -6.16 7.21 4.77
N LEU A 48 -6.67 6.68 5.88
CA LEU A 48 -5.85 5.92 6.82
C LEU A 48 -5.29 4.65 6.18
N ALA A 49 -6.13 3.87 5.50
CA ALA A 49 -5.71 2.63 4.87
C ALA A 49 -4.76 2.88 3.69
N LEU A 50 -5.08 3.85 2.83
CA LEU A 50 -4.19 4.28 1.76
C LEU A 50 -2.87 4.82 2.30
N GLY A 51 -2.91 5.59 3.40
CA GLY A 51 -1.73 6.07 4.09
C GLY A 51 -0.81 4.94 4.54
N CYS A 52 -1.38 3.86 5.10
CA CYS A 52 -0.61 2.65 5.45
C CYS A 52 0.09 2.05 4.22
N ALA A 53 -0.65 1.92 3.10
CA ALA A 53 -0.09 1.36 1.87
C ALA A 53 1.05 2.23 1.31
N VAL A 54 0.87 3.55 1.27
CA VAL A 54 1.90 4.50 0.79
C VAL A 54 3.16 4.41 1.65
N HIS A 55 3.02 4.40 2.99
CA HIS A 55 4.17 4.25 3.89
C HIS A 55 4.88 2.91 3.73
N MET A 56 4.11 1.82 3.57
CA MET A 56 4.68 0.49 3.34
C MET A 56 5.51 0.47 2.04
N VAL A 57 4.98 1.02 0.95
CA VAL A 57 5.67 1.09 -0.34
C VAL A 57 6.95 1.89 -0.23
N ALA A 58 6.87 3.08 0.35
CA ALA A 58 8.03 3.97 0.53
C ALA A 58 9.09 3.35 1.43
N GLY A 59 8.68 2.74 2.55
CA GLY A 59 9.62 2.15 3.51
C GLY A 59 10.27 0.87 3.02
N MET A 60 9.56 0.03 2.27
CA MET A 60 10.11 -1.24 1.77
C MET A 60 10.91 -1.10 0.48
N GLY A 61 10.62 -0.12 -0.37
CA GLY A 61 11.34 0.17 -1.61
C GLY A 61 11.44 -0.98 -2.61
N CYS A 62 10.52 -1.94 -2.56
CA CYS A 62 10.59 -3.17 -3.36
C CYS A 62 9.41 -3.38 -4.32
N PHE A 63 8.52 -2.42 -4.41
CA PHE A 63 7.37 -2.47 -5.29
C PHE A 63 7.71 -1.90 -6.66
N SER A 64 7.45 -2.67 -7.71
CA SER A 64 7.68 -2.27 -9.10
C SER A 64 6.56 -1.39 -9.65
N HIS A 65 5.34 -1.59 -9.13
CA HIS A 65 4.14 -0.89 -9.55
C HIS A 65 3.29 -0.50 -8.35
N VAL A 66 2.69 0.68 -8.44
CA VAL A 66 1.81 1.25 -7.43
C VAL A 66 0.52 1.71 -8.11
N ASP A 67 -0.61 1.20 -7.64
CA ASP A 67 -1.95 1.51 -8.15
C ASP A 67 -2.87 1.81 -6.95
N LEU A 68 -2.65 2.99 -6.37
CA LEU A 68 -3.33 3.48 -5.18
C LEU A 68 -4.18 4.69 -5.56
N ASP A 69 -5.46 4.46 -5.83
CA ASP A 69 -6.38 5.54 -6.13
C ASP A 69 -6.73 6.35 -4.87
N PRO A 70 -6.83 7.68 -4.99
CA PRO A 70 -7.29 8.51 -3.89
C PRO A 70 -8.75 8.19 -3.55
N HIS A 71 -9.14 8.48 -2.31
CA HIS A 71 -10.53 8.31 -1.87
C HIS A 71 -11.49 9.12 -2.75
N SER A 72 -12.48 8.46 -3.33
CA SER A 72 -13.41 9.07 -4.31
C SER A 72 -14.55 9.87 -3.68
N GLU A 73 -14.81 9.71 -2.37
CA GLU A 73 -15.91 10.36 -1.66
C GLU A 73 -15.40 11.14 -0.43
N PRO A 74 -14.85 12.36 -0.63
CA PRO A 74 -14.26 13.15 0.46
C PRO A 74 -15.22 13.45 1.61
N GLU A 75 -16.52 13.53 1.33
CA GLU A 75 -17.56 13.82 2.33
C GLU A 75 -17.76 12.68 3.33
N LYS A 76 -17.50 11.44 2.90
CA LYS A 76 -17.61 10.23 3.72
C LYS A 76 -16.29 9.80 4.36
N GLU A 77 -15.22 10.54 4.10
CA GLU A 77 -13.89 10.23 4.63
C GLU A 77 -13.80 10.57 6.12
N PRO A 78 -13.64 9.56 7.00
CA PRO A 78 -13.63 9.77 8.45
C PRO A 78 -12.29 10.27 8.98
N PHE A 79 -11.26 10.35 8.13
CA PHE A 79 -9.92 10.78 8.52
C PHE A 79 -9.50 12.06 7.82
N ALA A 80 -8.71 12.88 8.54
CA ALA A 80 -8.02 14.05 8.01
C ALA A 80 -6.51 13.78 7.93
N GLY A 81 -5.78 14.55 7.13
CA GLY A 81 -4.34 14.39 6.95
C GLY A 81 -3.98 13.20 6.06
N GLY A 82 -2.89 12.52 6.42
CA GLY A 82 -2.30 11.45 5.61
C GLY A 82 -1.42 11.95 4.49
N PRO A 83 -0.94 11.06 3.62
CA PRO A 83 -0.14 11.45 2.45
C PRO A 83 -0.89 12.41 1.53
N ASP A 84 -0.20 13.44 1.05
CA ASP A 84 -0.74 14.35 0.04
C ASP A 84 -0.74 13.68 -1.33
N TYR A 85 -1.87 13.79 -2.04
CA TYR A 85 -1.99 13.29 -3.41
C TYR A 85 -2.01 14.43 -4.42
N SER A 86 -1.03 14.42 -5.31
CA SER A 86 -0.97 15.27 -6.50
C SER A 86 -0.63 14.39 -7.69
N ALA A 87 -1.64 14.05 -8.47
CA ALA A 87 -1.55 13.02 -9.52
C ALA A 87 -0.31 13.16 -10.39
N PRO A 88 0.44 12.10 -10.61
CA PRO A 88 0.24 10.73 -10.14
C PRO A 88 0.99 10.38 -8.83
N PHE A 89 1.37 11.36 -8.04
CA PHE A 89 2.28 11.21 -6.90
C PHE A 89 1.57 11.28 -5.55
N TYR A 90 2.03 10.43 -4.63
CA TYR A 90 1.81 10.59 -3.20
C TYR A 90 3.08 11.15 -2.55
N THR A 91 2.91 12.15 -1.68
CA THR A 91 4.00 12.76 -0.93
C THR A 91 3.80 12.52 0.55
N LEU A 92 4.84 11.99 1.22
CA LEU A 92 4.87 11.81 2.66
C LEU A 92 5.48 13.04 3.32
N SER A 93 4.82 13.57 4.36
CA SER A 93 5.39 14.64 5.17
C SER A 93 6.34 14.06 6.23
N PRO A 94 7.58 14.50 6.30
CA PRO A 94 8.53 14.05 7.33
C PRO A 94 8.17 14.58 8.73
N ASP A 95 7.34 15.62 8.82
CA ASP A 95 7.03 16.31 10.07
C ASP A 95 5.80 15.74 10.79
N LEU A 96 5.06 14.85 10.15
CA LEU A 96 3.87 14.24 10.73
C LEU A 96 4.20 12.90 11.40
N PRO A 97 3.74 12.68 12.64
CA PRO A 97 3.97 11.42 13.34
C PRO A 97 3.15 10.28 12.72
N GLY A 98 3.73 9.10 12.70
CA GLY A 98 3.08 7.88 12.22
C GLY A 98 2.63 8.00 10.77
N ILE A 99 1.36 7.72 10.49
CA ILE A 99 0.77 7.80 9.14
C ILE A 99 0.31 9.23 8.79
N GLY A 100 0.35 10.13 9.75
CA GLY A 100 -0.12 11.50 9.59
C GLY A 100 -1.65 11.65 9.51
N CYS A 101 -2.42 10.59 9.77
CA CYS A 101 -3.88 10.62 9.77
C CYS A 101 -4.44 10.85 11.18
N THR A 102 -5.48 11.66 11.28
CA THR A 102 -6.27 11.87 12.49
C THR A 102 -7.74 11.62 12.22
N ARG A 103 -8.47 11.11 13.21
CA ARG A 103 -9.92 10.95 13.09
C ARG A 103 -10.61 12.32 13.16
N LYS A 104 -11.59 12.53 12.27
CA LYS A 104 -12.44 13.73 12.31
C LYS A 104 -13.47 13.64 13.44
#